data_f13b3a58b8c367f17d383f6047fee42c
#
_entry.id   f13b3a58b8c367f17d383f6047fee42c
#
_cell.length_a   1.000
_cell.length_b   1.000
_cell.length_c   1.000
_cell.angle_alpha   90.00
_cell.angle_beta   90.00
_cell.angle_gamma   90.00
#
_symmetry.space_group_name_H-M   'P 1'
#
loop_
_entity.id
_entity.type
_entity.pdbx_description
1 polymer ?
#
loop_
_entity_poly.entity_id
_entity_poly.type
_entity_poly.pdbx_seq_one_letter_code
_entity_poly.pdbx_strand_id
1 'polypeptide(L)'
;MSNLHHAPLAGVNPSTLYRIMALRVEVFVHEQKIVDEAELDGADMLPTTELFWIQDESGEVLATLRVLVDDAVHIGRVATAVQGRGRGYAGELVEAALTAYPGVVEISAQAHLENWYGRFGFVRVGEQYLEAGIPHVKMLTRAD
;
A
#
# COMPACT_ATOMS: atom_id res chain seq x y z
N MET A 1 -17.41 -12.57 4.84
CA MET A 1 -17.63 -11.24 4.24
C MET A 1 -16.36 -10.44 4.24
N SER A 2 -16.08 -9.82 3.12
CA SER A 2 -14.91 -8.96 3.02
C SER A 2 -15.22 -7.62 3.69
N ASN A 3 -14.33 -7.19 4.61
CA ASN A 3 -14.37 -5.86 5.20
C ASN A 3 -13.39 -4.93 4.48
N LEU A 4 -13.21 -5.17 3.18
CA LEU A 4 -12.34 -4.37 2.33
C LEU A 4 -13.09 -3.17 1.79
N HIS A 5 -12.50 -2.00 1.94
CA HIS A 5 -13.07 -0.73 1.51
C HIS A 5 -12.04 0.08 0.73
N HIS A 6 -12.51 1.01 -0.08
CA HIS A 6 -11.62 1.97 -0.72
C HIS A 6 -12.34 3.28 -0.97
N ALA A 7 -11.62 4.38 -0.89
CA ALA A 7 -12.15 5.72 -1.11
C ALA A 7 -11.01 6.74 -1.21
N PRO A 8 -11.24 7.89 -1.88
CA PRO A 8 -10.33 9.01 -1.72
C PRO A 8 -10.39 9.51 -0.26
N LEU A 9 -9.39 10.26 0.15
CA LEU A 9 -9.28 10.72 1.55
C LEU A 9 -10.58 11.38 2.04
N ALA A 10 -11.20 12.22 1.22
CA ALA A 10 -12.43 12.91 1.58
C ALA A 10 -13.62 11.97 1.78
N GLY A 11 -13.55 10.75 1.25
CA GLY A 11 -14.60 9.75 1.39
C GLY A 11 -14.41 8.80 2.59
N VAL A 12 -13.34 8.97 3.37
CA VAL A 12 -13.07 8.13 4.53
C VAL A 12 -13.53 8.87 5.78
N ASN A 13 -14.29 8.19 6.65
CA ASN A 13 -14.70 8.87 7.89
C ASN A 13 -13.48 9.17 8.77
N PRO A 14 -13.53 10.22 9.59
CA PRO A 14 -12.35 10.67 10.34
C PRO A 14 -11.75 9.60 11.26
N SER A 15 -12.56 8.79 11.91
CA SER A 15 -12.09 7.75 12.80
C SER A 15 -11.29 6.68 12.05
N THR A 16 -11.82 6.22 10.91
CA THR A 16 -11.13 5.24 10.08
C THR A 16 -9.87 5.83 9.48
N LEU A 17 -9.91 7.07 9.01
CA LEU A 17 -8.73 7.75 8.46
C LEU A 17 -7.62 7.84 9.51
N TYR A 18 -7.97 8.23 10.73
CA TYR A 18 -7.01 8.27 11.83
C TYR A 18 -6.33 6.91 12.02
N ARG A 19 -7.11 5.83 12.00
CA ARG A 19 -6.59 4.47 12.20
C ARG A 19 -5.72 4.01 11.03
N ILE A 20 -6.07 4.37 9.80
CA ILE A 20 -5.22 4.10 8.64
C ILE A 20 -3.86 4.78 8.81
N MET A 21 -3.86 6.06 9.16
CA MET A 21 -2.61 6.80 9.33
C MET A 21 -1.81 6.27 10.52
N ALA A 22 -2.48 5.92 11.63
CA ALA A 22 -1.80 5.33 12.78
C ALA A 22 -1.11 4.01 12.44
N LEU A 23 -1.76 3.17 11.64
CA LEU A 23 -1.16 1.91 11.20
C LEU A 23 0.09 2.17 10.36
N ARG A 24 0.03 3.12 9.44
CA ARG A 24 1.18 3.45 8.60
C ARG A 24 2.36 3.96 9.43
N VAL A 25 2.08 4.82 10.40
CA VAL A 25 3.12 5.32 11.30
C VAL A 25 3.71 4.17 12.13
N GLU A 26 2.86 3.28 12.64
CA GLU A 26 3.33 2.14 13.43
C GLU A 26 4.27 1.25 12.62
N VAL A 27 3.93 0.94 11.37
CA VAL A 27 4.72 0.05 10.53
C VAL A 27 5.98 0.75 10.01
N PHE A 28 5.83 1.92 9.41
CA PHE A 28 6.95 2.54 8.69
C PHE A 28 7.88 3.35 9.59
N VAL A 29 7.34 4.02 10.60
CA VAL A 29 8.15 4.85 11.50
C VAL A 29 8.61 4.06 12.72
N HIS A 30 7.71 3.39 13.42
CA HIS A 30 8.06 2.70 14.67
C HIS A 30 8.76 1.37 14.41
N GLU A 31 8.21 0.53 13.53
CA GLU A 31 8.76 -0.80 13.27
C GLU A 31 9.97 -0.72 12.33
N GLN A 32 9.83 -0.08 11.18
CA GLN A 32 10.88 -0.03 10.15
C GLN A 32 11.89 1.11 10.35
N LYS A 33 11.63 2.02 11.29
CA LYS A 33 12.54 3.12 11.65
C LYS A 33 12.84 4.09 10.50
N ILE A 34 11.87 4.28 9.60
CA ILE A 34 12.00 5.26 8.53
C ILE A 34 11.68 6.63 9.12
N VAL A 35 12.72 7.40 9.47
CA VAL A 35 12.56 8.69 10.15
C VAL A 35 13.08 9.88 9.33
N ASP A 36 13.78 9.60 8.22
CA ASP A 36 14.36 10.66 7.37
C ASP A 36 13.39 11.14 6.30
N GLU A 37 12.26 10.46 6.13
CA GLU A 37 11.24 10.82 5.17
C GLU A 37 9.90 10.93 5.88
N ALA A 38 9.08 11.89 5.46
CA ALA A 38 7.77 12.08 6.06
C ALA A 38 6.82 10.96 5.65
N GLU A 39 6.29 10.23 6.63
CA GLU A 39 5.25 9.22 6.35
C GLU A 39 4.00 9.89 5.79
N LEU A 40 3.56 10.98 6.41
CA LEU A 40 2.45 11.78 5.91
C LEU A 40 3.04 12.85 5.00
N ASP A 41 3.07 12.56 3.71
CA ASP A 41 3.80 13.35 2.71
C ASP A 41 2.90 14.27 1.87
N GLY A 42 1.61 14.34 2.23
CA GLY A 42 0.64 15.17 1.50
C GLY A 42 0.03 14.50 0.28
N ALA A 43 0.60 13.42 -0.21
CA ALA A 43 0.09 12.76 -1.42
C ALA A 43 -1.30 12.15 -1.20
N ASP A 44 -1.63 11.81 0.04
CA ASP A 44 -2.95 11.27 0.38
C ASP A 44 -4.08 12.27 0.13
N MET A 45 -3.77 13.57 0.12
CA MET A 45 -4.77 14.62 -0.08
C MET A 45 -5.07 14.93 -1.54
N LEU A 46 -4.31 14.35 -2.47
CA LEU A 46 -4.55 14.55 -3.90
C LEU A 46 -5.89 13.92 -4.29
N PRO A 47 -6.72 14.61 -5.11
CA PRO A 47 -8.04 14.08 -5.47
C PRO A 47 -8.01 12.73 -6.17
N THR A 48 -6.89 12.39 -6.84
CA THR A 48 -6.73 11.13 -7.57
C THR A 48 -6.18 10.00 -6.72
N THR A 49 -5.75 10.28 -5.48
CA THR A 49 -5.25 9.25 -4.57
C THR A 49 -6.40 8.48 -3.97
N GLU A 50 -6.30 7.16 -3.95
CA GLU A 50 -7.29 6.30 -3.34
C GLU A 50 -6.66 5.46 -2.25
N LEU A 51 -7.32 5.41 -1.08
CA LEU A 51 -6.91 4.58 0.04
C LEU A 51 -7.72 3.29 0.00
N PHE A 52 -7.03 2.18 0.23
CA PHE A 52 -7.65 0.85 0.37
C PHE A 52 -7.35 0.35 1.77
N TRP A 53 -8.32 -0.29 2.42
CA TRP A 53 -8.09 -0.83 3.75
C TRP A 53 -9.02 -1.99 4.06
N ILE A 54 -8.59 -2.81 5.02
CA ILE A 54 -9.40 -3.87 5.60
C ILE A 54 -9.53 -3.55 7.08
N GLN A 55 -10.76 -3.58 7.57
CA GLN A 55 -11.05 -3.35 8.98
C GLN A 55 -11.83 -4.52 9.55
N ASP A 56 -11.73 -4.72 10.87
CA ASP A 56 -12.52 -5.73 11.55
C ASP A 56 -13.88 -5.16 11.98
N GLU A 57 -14.68 -5.97 12.65
CA GLU A 57 -16.02 -5.58 13.09
C GLU A 57 -16.00 -4.44 14.10
N SER A 58 -14.91 -4.28 14.84
CA SER A 58 -14.77 -3.18 15.81
C SER A 58 -14.28 -1.88 15.16
N GLY A 59 -13.94 -1.92 13.88
CA GLY A 59 -13.42 -0.76 13.16
C GLY A 59 -11.89 -0.64 13.21
N GLU A 60 -11.18 -1.60 13.81
CA GLU A 60 -9.72 -1.61 13.76
C GLU A 60 -9.24 -1.86 12.34
N VAL A 61 -8.29 -1.04 11.87
CA VAL A 61 -7.71 -1.21 10.54
C VAL A 61 -6.59 -2.24 10.62
N LEU A 62 -6.75 -3.34 9.88
CA LEU A 62 -5.84 -4.47 9.91
C LEU A 62 -4.79 -4.42 8.81
N ALA A 63 -5.10 -3.78 7.69
CA ALA A 63 -4.17 -3.61 6.58
C ALA A 63 -4.60 -2.43 5.73
N THR A 64 -3.65 -1.82 5.03
CA THR A 64 -3.94 -0.70 4.14
C THR A 64 -2.91 -0.63 3.02
N LEU A 65 -3.29 0.03 1.92
CA LEU A 65 -2.38 0.52 0.89
C LEU A 65 -2.95 1.78 0.30
N ARG A 66 -2.14 2.53 -0.45
CA ARG A 66 -2.64 3.65 -1.22
C ARG A 66 -2.28 3.50 -2.69
N VAL A 67 -3.13 4.05 -3.54
CA VAL A 67 -2.89 4.14 -4.98
C VAL A 67 -2.71 5.60 -5.34
N LEU A 68 -1.55 5.94 -5.88
CA LEU A 68 -1.26 7.26 -6.41
C LEU A 68 -1.40 7.21 -7.93
N VAL A 69 -2.08 8.20 -8.49
CA VAL A 69 -2.28 8.29 -9.94
C VAL A 69 -1.70 9.62 -10.42
N ASP A 70 -0.65 9.54 -11.22
CA ASP A 70 -0.08 10.67 -11.95
C ASP A 70 0.08 10.22 -13.41
N ASP A 71 1.27 10.24 -13.99
CA ASP A 71 1.51 9.69 -15.33
C ASP A 71 1.42 8.16 -15.34
N ALA A 72 1.49 7.55 -14.17
CA ALA A 72 1.37 6.12 -13.98
C ALA A 72 0.52 5.83 -12.74
N VAL A 73 0.11 4.59 -12.58
CA VAL A 73 -0.61 4.14 -11.38
C VAL A 73 0.40 3.46 -10.46
N HIS A 74 0.52 3.94 -9.22
CA HIS A 74 1.49 3.44 -8.25
C HIS A 74 0.78 2.90 -7.01
N ILE A 75 1.11 1.68 -6.60
CA ILE A 75 0.71 1.16 -5.29
C ILE A 75 1.85 1.45 -4.31
N GLY A 76 1.50 1.93 -3.14
CA GLY A 76 2.48 2.17 -2.09
C GLY A 76 1.86 2.13 -0.70
N ARG A 77 2.70 2.32 0.30
CA ARG A 77 2.29 2.32 1.71
C ARG A 77 1.51 1.06 2.08
N VAL A 78 1.95 -0.10 1.60
CA VAL A 78 1.35 -1.39 1.94
C VAL A 78 1.76 -1.75 3.36
N ALA A 79 0.80 -1.83 4.27
CA ALA A 79 1.09 -2.08 5.68
C ALA A 79 0.05 -3.01 6.27
N THR A 80 0.50 -3.93 7.14
CA THR A 80 -0.38 -4.86 7.86
C THR A 80 -0.10 -4.75 9.34
N ALA A 81 -1.15 -4.59 10.13
CA ALA A 81 -1.04 -4.58 11.59
C ALA A 81 -0.52 -5.94 12.07
N VAL A 82 0.25 -5.93 13.15
CA VAL A 82 0.83 -7.17 13.70
C VAL A 82 -0.25 -8.24 13.92
N GLN A 83 -1.38 -7.87 14.49
CA GLN A 83 -2.48 -8.80 14.75
C GLN A 83 -3.19 -9.31 13.50
N GLY A 84 -2.95 -8.67 12.35
CA GLY A 84 -3.54 -9.08 11.07
C GLY A 84 -2.60 -9.89 10.17
N ARG A 85 -1.35 -10.07 10.57
CA ARG A 85 -0.36 -10.75 9.72
C ARG A 85 -0.63 -12.24 9.61
N GLY A 86 -0.24 -12.80 8.45
CA GLY A 86 -0.44 -14.21 8.18
C GLY A 86 -1.84 -14.59 7.72
N ARG A 87 -2.70 -13.62 7.46
CA ARG A 87 -4.09 -13.86 7.04
C ARG A 87 -4.37 -13.47 5.59
N GLY A 88 -3.35 -13.01 4.84
CA GLY A 88 -3.48 -12.66 3.43
C GLY A 88 -4.15 -11.33 3.15
N TYR A 89 -4.28 -10.45 4.13
CA TYR A 89 -4.97 -9.16 3.94
C TYR A 89 -4.26 -8.26 2.94
N ALA A 90 -2.93 -8.17 3.01
CA ALA A 90 -2.19 -7.35 2.05
C ALA A 90 -2.40 -7.85 0.61
N GLY A 91 -2.42 -9.16 0.42
CA GLY A 91 -2.69 -9.75 -0.90
C GLY A 91 -4.09 -9.43 -1.40
N GLU A 92 -5.10 -9.48 -0.53
CA GLU A 92 -6.46 -9.09 -0.91
C GLU A 92 -6.51 -7.63 -1.35
N LEU A 93 -5.80 -6.75 -0.65
CA LEU A 93 -5.74 -5.34 -1.01
C LEU A 93 -5.04 -5.11 -2.35
N VAL A 94 -3.94 -5.80 -2.59
CA VAL A 94 -3.22 -5.70 -3.87
C VAL A 94 -4.13 -6.16 -5.02
N GLU A 95 -4.81 -7.29 -4.84
CA GLU A 95 -5.73 -7.80 -5.87
C GLU A 95 -6.88 -6.82 -6.13
N ALA A 96 -7.45 -6.24 -5.07
CA ALA A 96 -8.52 -5.26 -5.22
C ALA A 96 -8.04 -4.02 -5.97
N ALA A 97 -6.83 -3.54 -5.67
CA ALA A 97 -6.26 -2.38 -6.36
C ALA A 97 -6.02 -2.69 -7.84
N LEU A 98 -5.49 -3.88 -8.15
CA LEU A 98 -5.24 -4.27 -9.55
C LEU A 98 -6.55 -4.43 -10.33
N THR A 99 -7.62 -4.86 -9.68
CA THR A 99 -8.94 -4.94 -10.30
C THR A 99 -9.50 -3.54 -10.57
N ALA A 100 -9.32 -2.61 -9.63
CA ALA A 100 -9.82 -1.24 -9.77
C ALA A 100 -9.03 -0.43 -10.81
N TYR A 101 -7.76 -0.77 -11.01
CA TYR A 101 -6.87 -0.07 -11.95
C TYR A 101 -6.30 -1.06 -12.96
N PRO A 102 -7.12 -1.50 -13.94
CA PRO A 102 -6.62 -2.38 -15.00
C PRO A 102 -5.59 -1.64 -15.85
N GLY A 103 -4.60 -2.37 -16.35
CA GLY A 103 -3.49 -1.79 -17.08
C GLY A 103 -2.20 -1.89 -16.29
N VAL A 104 -1.21 -1.09 -16.63
CA VAL A 104 0.10 -1.17 -15.98
C VAL A 104 0.08 -0.45 -14.65
N VAL A 105 0.43 -1.19 -13.60
CA VAL A 105 0.59 -0.66 -12.23
C VAL A 105 2.04 -0.83 -11.82
N GLU A 106 2.59 0.20 -11.17
CA GLU A 106 3.98 0.26 -10.76
C GLU A 106 4.07 0.21 -9.24
N ILE A 107 5.09 -0.47 -8.73
CA ILE A 107 5.43 -0.42 -7.32
C ILE A 107 6.95 -0.25 -7.15
N SER A 108 7.34 0.36 -6.03
CA SER A 108 8.69 0.33 -5.51
C SER A 108 8.66 -0.64 -4.33
N ALA A 109 9.05 -1.87 -4.58
CA ALA A 109 8.93 -2.94 -3.61
C ALA A 109 10.21 -3.10 -2.80
N GLN A 110 10.08 -3.33 -1.50
CA GLN A 110 11.25 -3.74 -0.72
C GLN A 110 11.79 -5.03 -1.33
N ALA A 111 13.10 -5.10 -1.53
CA ALA A 111 13.72 -6.17 -2.33
C ALA A 111 13.38 -7.58 -1.83
N HIS A 112 13.27 -7.77 -0.52
CA HIS A 112 12.95 -9.08 0.05
C HIS A 112 11.52 -9.54 -0.25
N LEU A 113 10.67 -8.65 -0.77
CA LEU A 113 9.27 -8.96 -1.12
C LEU A 113 9.08 -9.15 -2.63
N GLU A 114 10.16 -9.15 -3.42
CA GLU A 114 10.06 -9.28 -4.87
C GLU A 114 9.24 -10.50 -5.30
N ASN A 115 9.53 -11.67 -4.72
CA ASN A 115 8.80 -12.89 -5.07
C ASN A 115 7.33 -12.84 -4.63
N TRP A 116 7.06 -12.20 -3.51
CA TRP A 116 5.69 -12.05 -3.03
C TRP A 116 4.85 -11.22 -4.00
N TYR A 117 5.38 -10.08 -4.46
CA TYR A 117 4.69 -9.26 -5.45
C TYR A 117 4.61 -9.96 -6.81
N GLY A 118 5.59 -10.79 -7.14
CA GLY A 118 5.58 -11.59 -8.38
C GLY A 118 4.34 -12.47 -8.51
N ARG A 119 3.76 -12.90 -7.40
CA ARG A 119 2.54 -13.74 -7.41
C ARG A 119 1.33 -12.99 -7.94
N PHE A 120 1.36 -11.66 -7.94
CA PHE A 120 0.27 -10.82 -8.46
C PHE A 120 0.52 -10.35 -9.88
N GLY A 121 1.57 -10.83 -10.52
CA GLY A 121 1.89 -10.46 -11.90
C GLY A 121 2.88 -9.32 -12.05
N PHE A 122 3.48 -8.85 -10.93
CA PHE A 122 4.53 -7.83 -11.00
C PHE A 122 5.84 -8.46 -11.45
N VAL A 123 6.54 -7.75 -12.34
CA VAL A 123 7.84 -8.17 -12.87
C VAL A 123 8.84 -7.05 -12.60
N ARG A 124 9.99 -7.41 -12.08
CA ARG A 124 11.06 -6.45 -11.80
C ARG A 124 11.60 -5.82 -13.08
N VAL A 125 11.82 -4.51 -13.03
CA VAL A 125 12.48 -3.75 -14.09
C VAL A 125 13.65 -2.97 -13.51
N GLY A 126 14.84 -3.17 -14.05
CA GLY A 126 16.04 -2.46 -13.61
C GLY A 126 16.73 -3.08 -12.41
N GLU A 127 17.70 -2.35 -11.89
CA GLU A 127 18.54 -2.82 -10.80
C GLU A 127 17.97 -2.41 -9.45
N GLN A 128 18.41 -3.13 -8.41
CA GLN A 128 18.07 -2.79 -7.03
C GLN A 128 18.63 -1.41 -6.67
N TYR A 129 17.90 -0.66 -5.87
CA TYR A 129 18.30 0.67 -5.41
C TYR A 129 17.91 0.85 -3.95
N LEU A 130 18.45 1.90 -3.32
CA LEU A 130 18.09 2.22 -1.94
C LEU A 130 16.99 3.28 -1.94
N GLU A 131 15.97 3.05 -1.12
CA GLU A 131 14.91 4.01 -0.84
C GLU A 131 14.70 4.00 0.67
N ALA A 132 14.78 5.16 1.30
CA ALA A 132 14.74 5.28 2.76
C ALA A 132 15.79 4.37 3.45
N GLY A 133 16.93 4.15 2.80
CA GLY A 133 17.98 3.28 3.32
C GLY A 133 17.72 1.79 3.21
N ILE A 134 16.61 1.38 2.60
CA ILE A 134 16.20 -0.01 2.46
C ILE A 134 16.32 -0.42 0.99
N PRO A 135 16.89 -1.61 0.70
CA PRO A 135 16.94 -2.10 -0.69
C PRO A 135 15.54 -2.26 -1.30
N HIS A 136 15.35 -1.70 -2.47
CA HIS A 136 14.09 -1.74 -3.21
C HIS A 136 14.31 -2.18 -4.65
N VAL A 137 13.26 -2.66 -5.28
CA VAL A 137 13.22 -2.95 -6.72
C VAL A 137 11.96 -2.34 -7.32
N LYS A 138 12.08 -1.79 -8.51
CA LYS A 138 10.92 -1.30 -9.26
C LYS A 138 10.27 -2.50 -9.95
N MET A 139 8.95 -2.61 -9.85
CA MET A 139 8.20 -3.68 -10.48
C MET A 139 6.98 -3.12 -11.20
N LEU A 140 6.63 -3.74 -12.33
CA LEU A 140 5.46 -3.37 -13.11
C LEU A 140 4.59 -4.59 -13.36
N THR A 141 3.27 -4.40 -13.38
CA THR A 141 2.39 -5.43 -13.94
C THR A 141 2.48 -5.39 -15.45
N ARG A 142 2.17 -6.52 -16.09
CA ARG A 142 2.13 -6.56 -17.56
C ARG A 142 0.84 -5.93 -18.06
N ALA A 143 0.96 -5.17 -19.14
CA ALA A 143 -0.20 -4.74 -19.89
C ALA A 143 -0.69 -5.94 -20.71
N ASP A 144 -1.93 -6.32 -20.53
CA ASP A 144 -2.57 -7.35 -21.34
C ASP A 144 -3.24 -6.75 -22.56
#